data_f06fa036bcf9b33295fd6eb830cf4d2a
#
_entry.id   f06fa036bcf9b33295fd6eb830cf4d2a
#
_cell.length_a   1.000
_cell.length_b   1.000
_cell.length_c   1.000
_cell.angle_alpha   90.00
_cell.angle_beta   90.00
_cell.angle_gamma   90.00
#
_symmetry.space_group_name_H-M   'P 1'
#
loop_
_entity.id
_entity.type
_entity.pdbx_description
1 polymer ?
#
loop_
_entity_poly.entity_id
_entity_poly.type
_entity_poly.pdbx_seq_one_letter_code
_entity_poly.pdbx_strand_id
1 'polypeptide(L)'
;MDRYIVISSHTAEDCRMAVKHFREHHANFLTHFEWGCYDNDHTAYAFIDAENHEEAKLTVPPLFRNKTRVVKLANFDPKKTGDPLHKKGSL
;
A
#
# COMPACT_ATOMS: atom_id res chain seq x y z
N MET A 1 10.06 -4.50 13.20
CA MET A 1 9.04 -4.30 12.18
C MET A 1 9.66 -3.81 10.89
N ASP A 2 9.12 -4.21 9.79
CA ASP A 2 9.58 -3.78 8.48
C ASP A 2 8.63 -2.72 7.91
N ARG A 3 9.17 -1.90 7.03
CA ARG A 3 8.37 -0.88 6.34
C ARG A 3 7.86 -1.42 5.02
N TYR A 4 6.58 -1.20 4.77
CA TYR A 4 5.91 -1.61 3.55
C TYR A 4 5.21 -0.43 2.89
N ILE A 5 5.14 -0.44 1.56
CA ILE A 5 4.18 0.39 0.85
C ILE A 5 2.99 -0.50 0.49
N VAL A 6 1.79 0.00 0.78
CA VAL A 6 0.54 -0.68 0.45
C VAL A 6 -0.11 0.10 -0.68
N ILE A 7 -0.41 -0.58 -1.77
CA ILE A 7 -0.93 0.01 -3.01
C ILE A 7 -2.25 -0.68 -3.32
N SER A 8 -3.34 0.05 -3.15
CA SER A 8 -4.69 -0.49 -3.33
C SER A 8 -5.37 0.19 -4.51
N SER A 9 -5.53 -0.55 -5.61
CA SER A 9 -6.15 -0.05 -6.82
C SER A 9 -7.66 -0.27 -6.79
N HIS A 10 -8.40 0.63 -7.44
CA HIS A 10 -9.85 0.54 -7.53
C HIS A 10 -10.33 1.26 -8.80
N THR A 11 -11.58 1.00 -9.21
CA THR A 11 -12.16 1.69 -10.35
C THR A 11 -12.66 3.08 -9.93
N ALA A 12 -12.96 3.93 -10.93
CA ALA A 12 -13.54 5.25 -10.64
C ALA A 12 -14.88 5.12 -9.90
N GLU A 13 -15.67 4.12 -10.23
CA GLU A 13 -16.94 3.84 -9.56
C GLU A 13 -16.70 3.40 -8.12
N ASP A 14 -15.75 2.49 -7.91
CA ASP A 14 -15.36 2.04 -6.58
C ASP A 14 -14.86 3.20 -5.73
N CYS A 15 -14.16 4.15 -6.33
CA CYS A 15 -13.65 5.33 -5.63
C CYS A 15 -14.80 6.13 -5.00
N ARG A 16 -15.87 6.37 -5.77
CA ARG A 16 -17.05 7.09 -5.25
C ARG A 16 -17.76 6.31 -4.15
N MET A 17 -17.91 5.01 -4.34
CA MET A 17 -18.52 4.14 -3.35
C MET A 17 -17.67 4.01 -2.10
N ALA A 18 -16.35 3.95 -2.26
CA ALA A 18 -15.42 3.82 -1.16
C ALA A 18 -15.49 5.00 -0.20
N VAL A 19 -15.54 6.21 -0.72
CA VAL A 19 -15.63 7.42 0.12
C VAL A 19 -16.86 7.36 1.01
N LYS A 20 -18.01 7.00 0.44
CA LYS A 20 -19.25 6.91 1.20
C LYS A 20 -19.20 5.77 2.22
N HIS A 21 -18.79 4.58 1.78
CA HIS A 21 -18.79 3.37 2.62
C HIS A 21 -17.78 3.48 3.76
N PHE A 22 -16.55 3.89 3.44
CA PHE A 22 -15.47 3.90 4.42
C PHE A 22 -15.57 5.07 5.39
N ARG A 23 -16.23 6.14 5.03
CA ARG A 23 -16.54 7.23 5.96
C ARG A 23 -17.33 6.70 7.14
N GLU A 24 -18.25 5.78 6.89
CA GLU A 24 -19.11 5.22 7.90
C GLU A 24 -18.49 4.04 8.66
N HIS A 25 -17.69 3.21 7.99
CA HIS A 25 -17.25 1.92 8.54
C HIS A 25 -15.73 1.77 8.69
N HIS A 26 -14.95 2.47 7.86
CA HIS A 26 -13.50 2.32 7.85
C HIS A 26 -12.82 3.68 7.64
N ALA A 27 -13.12 4.63 8.52
CA ALA A 27 -12.60 5.99 8.40
C ALA A 27 -11.07 6.05 8.38
N ASN A 28 -10.40 5.14 9.11
CA ASN A 28 -8.93 5.09 9.14
C ASN A 28 -8.35 4.77 7.77
N PHE A 29 -9.02 3.94 6.98
CA PHE A 29 -8.56 3.65 5.62
C PHE A 29 -8.59 4.91 4.76
N LEU A 30 -9.61 5.75 4.90
CA LEU A 30 -9.70 7.00 4.15
C LEU A 30 -8.65 8.01 4.58
N THR A 31 -8.38 8.12 5.87
CA THR A 31 -7.50 9.17 6.42
C THR A 31 -6.04 8.77 6.49
N HIS A 32 -5.75 7.47 6.65
CA HIS A 32 -4.39 6.97 6.73
C HIS A 32 -3.73 6.83 5.36
N PHE A 33 -4.53 6.48 4.34
CA PHE A 33 -4.04 6.34 2.97
C PHE A 33 -4.11 7.67 2.24
N GLU A 34 -3.18 7.86 1.32
CA GLU A 34 -3.20 8.97 0.38
C GLU A 34 -3.77 8.48 -0.94
N TRP A 35 -4.64 9.27 -1.53
CA TRP A 35 -5.44 8.86 -2.68
C TRP A 35 -5.07 9.67 -3.91
N GLY A 36 -4.82 8.97 -5.02
CA GLY A 36 -4.45 9.59 -6.29
C GLY A 36 -5.62 9.99 -7.18
N CYS A 37 -6.85 9.90 -6.68
CA CYS A 37 -8.06 10.08 -7.52
C CYS A 37 -8.14 11.47 -8.16
N TYR A 38 -7.67 12.50 -7.50
CA TYR A 38 -7.66 13.85 -8.08
C TYR A 38 -6.71 14.00 -9.26
N ASP A 39 -5.72 13.12 -9.33
CA ASP A 39 -4.77 13.08 -10.44
C ASP A 39 -5.11 11.95 -11.43
N ASN A 40 -6.35 11.54 -11.42
CA ASN A 40 -6.87 10.47 -12.28
C ASN A 40 -6.18 9.11 -12.08
N ASP A 41 -5.59 8.91 -10.91
CA ASP A 41 -5.00 7.64 -10.50
C ASP A 41 -5.85 7.06 -9.37
N HIS A 42 -6.73 6.14 -9.70
CA HIS A 42 -7.67 5.53 -8.75
C HIS A 42 -6.95 4.48 -7.90
N THR A 43 -5.99 4.94 -7.11
CA THR A 43 -5.16 4.10 -6.27
C THR A 43 -4.93 4.80 -4.93
N ALA A 44 -4.97 4.02 -3.86
CA ALA A 44 -4.65 4.48 -2.52
C ALA A 44 -3.26 3.97 -2.14
N TYR A 45 -2.47 4.81 -1.51
CA TYR A 45 -1.10 4.51 -1.13
C TYR A 45 -0.90 4.78 0.36
N ALA A 46 -0.17 3.91 1.04
CA ALA A 46 0.24 4.16 2.42
C ALA A 46 1.57 3.49 2.72
N PHE A 47 2.34 4.09 3.63
CA PHE A 47 3.52 3.46 4.20
C PHE A 47 3.12 2.90 5.56
N ILE A 48 3.36 1.62 5.76
CA ILE A 48 2.93 0.88 6.95
C ILE A 48 4.11 0.13 7.53
N ASP A 49 4.27 0.18 8.84
CA ASP A 49 5.19 -0.70 9.55
C ASP A 49 4.44 -1.94 10.00
N ALA A 50 4.96 -3.12 9.64
CA ALA A 50 4.30 -4.39 9.93
C ALA A 50 5.32 -5.51 10.06
N GLU A 51 4.91 -6.62 10.66
CA GLU A 51 5.78 -7.77 10.84
C GLU A 51 5.98 -8.56 9.55
N ASN A 52 4.98 -8.56 8.67
CA ASN A 52 5.02 -9.29 7.41
C ASN A 52 4.05 -8.68 6.41
N HIS A 53 4.07 -9.18 5.17
CA HIS A 53 3.20 -8.69 4.09
C HIS A 53 1.72 -8.81 4.42
N GLU A 54 1.34 -9.91 5.05
CA GLU A 54 -0.06 -10.20 5.33
C GLU A 54 -0.61 -9.24 6.37
N GLU A 55 0.17 -8.93 7.40
CA GLU A 55 -0.21 -7.95 8.41
C GLU A 55 -0.37 -6.57 7.79
N ALA A 56 0.55 -6.15 6.91
CA ALA A 56 0.44 -4.89 6.20
C ALA A 56 -0.83 -4.84 5.35
N LYS A 57 -1.19 -5.94 4.71
CA LYS A 57 -2.37 -6.03 3.86
C LYS A 57 -3.68 -5.91 4.65
N LEU A 58 -3.68 -6.28 5.93
CA LEU A 58 -4.85 -6.17 6.79
C LEU A 58 -5.28 -4.72 7.04
N THR A 59 -4.42 -3.74 6.74
CA THR A 59 -4.81 -2.34 6.82
C THR A 59 -5.83 -1.93 5.77
N VAL A 60 -5.96 -2.76 4.72
CA VAL A 60 -6.93 -2.54 3.64
C VAL A 60 -8.21 -3.32 3.97
N PRO A 61 -9.40 -2.70 3.85
CA PRO A 61 -10.65 -3.42 4.05
C PRO A 61 -10.78 -4.63 3.13
N PRO A 62 -11.45 -5.72 3.57
CA PRO A 62 -11.55 -6.95 2.79
C PRO A 62 -12.03 -6.76 1.35
N LEU A 63 -12.90 -5.79 1.14
CA LEU A 63 -13.49 -5.51 -0.17
C LEU A 63 -12.43 -5.18 -1.23
N PHE A 64 -11.30 -4.58 -0.82
CA PHE A 64 -10.25 -4.15 -1.75
C PHE A 64 -8.96 -4.96 -1.64
N ARG A 65 -8.89 -5.96 -0.76
CA ARG A 65 -7.64 -6.72 -0.54
C ARG A 65 -7.16 -7.46 -1.77
N ASN A 66 -8.06 -7.97 -2.59
CA ASN A 66 -7.67 -8.70 -3.80
C ASN A 66 -7.05 -7.82 -4.88
N LYS A 67 -7.24 -6.50 -4.78
CA LYS A 67 -6.65 -5.52 -5.71
C LYS A 67 -5.50 -4.75 -5.05
N THR A 68 -4.97 -5.28 -3.97
CA THR A 68 -3.96 -4.62 -3.17
C THR A 68 -2.62 -5.32 -3.32
N ARG A 69 -1.59 -4.53 -3.54
CA ARG A 69 -0.22 -4.98 -3.61
C ARG A 69 0.55 -4.42 -2.42
N VAL A 70 1.38 -5.24 -1.81
CA VAL A 70 2.21 -4.86 -0.67
C VAL A 70 3.67 -5.13 -1.02
N VAL A 71 4.51 -4.11 -0.87
CA VAL A 71 5.93 -4.22 -1.19
C VAL A 71 6.74 -3.84 0.04
N LYS A 72 7.62 -4.75 0.46
CA LYS A 72 8.57 -4.48 1.53
C LYS A 72 9.65 -3.53 1.02
N LEU A 73 9.94 -2.49 1.78
CA LEU A 73 10.89 -1.46 1.39
C LEU A 73 12.19 -1.61 2.19
N ALA A 74 13.29 -1.25 1.56
CA ALA A 74 14.59 -1.22 2.18
C ALA A 74 15.32 0.06 1.77
N ASN A 75 16.18 0.54 2.67
CA ASN A 75 17.02 1.69 2.38
C ASN A 75 18.34 1.20 1.78
N PHE A 76 18.80 1.90 0.77
CA PHE A 76 20.13 1.66 0.22
C PHE A 76 21.17 2.34 1.10
N ASP A 77 22.19 1.58 1.51
CA ASP A 77 23.32 2.13 2.26
C ASP A 77 24.55 2.13 1.33
N PRO A 78 24.96 3.30 0.83
CA PRO A 78 26.11 3.36 -0.08
C PRO A 78 27.44 2.98 0.56
N LYS A 79 27.50 2.94 1.88
CA LYS A 79 28.72 2.51 2.61
C LYS A 79 28.87 0.99 2.63
N LYS A 80 27.80 0.26 2.40
CA LYS A 80 27.82 -1.19 2.29
C LYS A 80 27.92 -1.60 0.84
N THR A 81 29.01 -1.19 0.23
CA THR A 81 29.27 -1.50 -1.17
C THR A 81 29.37 -3.00 -1.36
N GLY A 82 28.73 -3.53 -2.39
CA GLY A 82 28.69 -4.95 -2.65
C GLY A 82 27.44 -5.65 -2.13
N ASP A 83 26.64 -4.99 -1.28
CA ASP A 83 25.35 -5.53 -0.85
C ASP A 83 24.31 -5.25 -1.93
N PRO A 84 23.83 -6.27 -2.64
CA PRO A 84 22.86 -6.04 -3.69
C PRO A 84 21.48 -5.72 -3.10
N LEU A 85 20.79 -4.74 -3.67
CA LEU A 85 19.39 -4.48 -3.37
C LEU A 85 18.48 -5.57 -3.95
N HIS A 86 19.00 -6.27 -4.96
CA HIS A 86 18.28 -7.35 -5.62
C HIS A 86 18.82 -8.69 -5.18
N LYS A 87 17.96 -9.66 -5.10
CA LYS A 87 18.40 -11.03 -4.88
C LYS A 87 19.19 -11.49 -6.11
N LYS A 88 20.16 -12.38 -5.87
CA LYS A 88 20.96 -12.94 -6.94
C LYS A 88 20.05 -13.54 -8.02
N GLY A 89 20.27 -13.13 -9.27
CA GLY A 89 19.47 -13.59 -10.39
C GLY A 89 18.16 -12.83 -10.63
N SER A 90 17.92 -11.76 -9.88
CA SER A 90 16.69 -10.97 -9.98
C SER A 90 16.75 -9.77 -10.93
N LEU A 91 17.82 -9.60 -11.60
CA LEU A 91 17.96 -8.50 -12.56
C LEU A 91 17.38 -8.82 -13.92
#